data_b4da7bea91fe3a55997b08d09fa6a5a5
#
_entry.id   b4da7bea91fe3a55997b08d09fa6a5a5
#
_cell.length_a   1.000
_cell.length_b   1.000
_cell.length_c   1.000
_cell.angle_alpha   90.00
_cell.angle_beta   90.00
_cell.angle_gamma   90.00
#
_symmetry.space_group_name_H-M   'P 1'
#
loop_
_entity.id
_entity.type
_entity.pdbx_description
1 polymer ?
#
loop_
_entity_poly.entity_id
_entity_poly.type
_entity_poly.pdbx_seq_one_letter_code
_entity_poly.pdbx_strand_id
1 'polypeptide(L)'
;MGGSVLGAEAIYNFLKFKIKKKFIFLNNLKSGVNKKFKKDILNLIISKSGNTLETIANLNTQKINSNCIFITENKNNYLRKIAEKMKCEIIEHKNYIGGRYSVLSEVGMLPAELMGLNEKKFKQFNYLINNKKFINNLINNVEGILQCVKKGKTNSIILNYDEDSQSFFYWYQQLVAESLGKKSKGILPIVSQMPKDNHSVMQFYLDGPKNNFFTFFDVFNQKSEKIDKSNLLKSHSYLKNKSINEIILAQRLATEKIFKKKKIPFRSFFVKKKNEQTLGELFCFFILETILLGRALKVNPFDQPSVELIKKETKKILI
;
A
#
# COMPACT_ATOMS: atom_id res chain seq x y z
N MET A 1 3.92 0.72 12.80
CA MET A 1 4.83 1.29 11.80
C MET A 1 4.99 0.29 10.65
N GLY A 2 5.26 0.75 9.43
CA GLY A 2 5.42 -0.13 8.27
C GLY A 2 4.24 -1.10 8.08
N GLY A 3 4.54 -2.41 7.96
CA GLY A 3 3.52 -3.43 7.70
C GLY A 3 2.38 -3.52 8.71
N SER A 4 2.57 -3.02 9.92
CA SER A 4 1.52 -3.00 10.95
C SER A 4 0.46 -1.91 10.72
N VAL A 5 0.66 -0.97 9.80
CA VAL A 5 -0.26 0.15 9.57
C VAL A 5 -0.60 0.35 8.09
N LEU A 6 0.36 0.17 7.19
CA LEU A 6 0.16 0.47 5.76
C LEU A 6 -0.98 -0.33 5.13
N GLY A 7 -1.15 -1.60 5.53
CA GLY A 7 -2.26 -2.42 5.06
C GLY A 7 -3.63 -1.90 5.52
N ALA A 8 -3.75 -1.55 6.80
CA ALA A 8 -4.99 -1.00 7.36
C ALA A 8 -5.31 0.39 6.77
N GLU A 9 -4.30 1.23 6.54
CA GLU A 9 -4.45 2.54 5.90
C GLU A 9 -4.86 2.40 4.43
N ALA A 10 -4.33 1.40 3.72
CA ALA A 10 -4.75 1.05 2.36
C ALA A 10 -6.22 0.64 2.32
N ILE A 11 -6.67 -0.22 3.24
CA ILE A 11 -8.09 -0.62 3.36
C ILE A 11 -8.97 0.60 3.61
N TYR A 12 -8.59 1.44 4.58
CA TYR A 12 -9.35 2.64 4.95
C TYR A 12 -9.54 3.59 3.75
N ASN A 13 -8.47 3.97 3.08
CA ASN A 13 -8.53 4.94 1.99
C ASN A 13 -9.26 4.35 0.77
N PHE A 14 -8.95 3.12 0.36
CA PHE A 14 -9.58 2.48 -0.80
C PHE A 14 -11.09 2.31 -0.65
N LEU A 15 -11.57 2.03 0.58
CA LEU A 15 -13.00 1.78 0.88
C LEU A 15 -13.63 2.90 1.70
N LYS A 16 -13.01 4.09 1.76
CA LYS A 16 -13.44 5.23 2.58
C LYS A 16 -14.92 5.58 2.41
N PHE A 17 -15.45 5.47 1.20
CA PHE A 17 -16.86 5.74 0.90
C PHE A 17 -17.86 4.82 1.61
N LYS A 18 -17.41 3.68 2.15
CA LYS A 18 -18.22 2.74 2.95
C LYS A 18 -18.08 2.98 4.46
N ILE A 19 -17.01 3.66 4.90
CA ILE A 19 -16.62 3.74 6.29
C ILE A 19 -17.23 5.00 6.92
N LYS A 20 -18.05 4.80 7.95
CA LYS A 20 -18.68 5.91 8.69
C LYS A 20 -17.84 6.42 9.86
N LYS A 21 -17.00 5.56 10.44
CA LYS A 21 -16.16 5.89 11.59
C LYS A 21 -14.88 6.61 11.14
N LYS A 22 -14.39 7.54 11.95
CA LYS A 22 -13.12 8.22 11.70
C LYS A 22 -11.97 7.41 12.27
N PHE A 23 -10.97 7.12 11.44
CA PHE A 23 -9.71 6.50 11.84
C PHE A 23 -8.56 7.51 11.77
N ILE A 24 -7.62 7.40 12.70
CA ILE A 24 -6.40 8.20 12.74
C ILE A 24 -5.22 7.22 12.78
N PHE A 25 -4.34 7.32 11.80
CA PHE A 25 -3.17 6.47 11.70
C PHE A 25 -1.94 7.21 12.22
N LEU A 26 -1.28 6.64 13.24
CA LEU A 26 -0.01 7.13 13.76
C LEU A 26 1.12 6.27 13.19
N ASN A 27 1.52 6.60 11.97
CA ASN A 27 2.45 5.84 11.14
C ASN A 27 3.88 6.42 11.10
N ASN A 28 4.15 7.49 11.88
CA ASN A 28 5.47 8.11 11.97
C ASN A 28 5.66 8.77 13.34
N LEU A 29 6.91 9.12 13.67
CA LEU A 29 7.24 10.02 14.78
C LEU A 29 7.00 11.46 14.33
N LYS A 30 6.23 12.21 15.13
CA LYS A 30 5.96 13.63 14.87
C LYS A 30 6.17 14.40 16.16
N SER A 31 7.05 15.39 16.16
CA SER A 31 7.20 16.35 17.26
C SER A 31 6.01 17.31 17.31
N GLY A 32 5.68 17.83 18.50
CA GLY A 32 4.65 18.86 18.69
C GLY A 32 3.20 18.40 18.58
N VAL A 33 2.93 17.09 18.47
CA VAL A 33 1.57 16.55 18.39
C VAL A 33 1.05 16.20 19.79
N ASN A 34 0.76 17.19 20.62
CA ASN A 34 -0.04 16.98 21.83
C ASN A 34 -1.54 16.91 21.46
N LYS A 35 -1.96 15.86 20.78
CA LYS A 35 -3.40 15.62 20.62
C LYS A 35 -3.92 14.97 21.88
N LYS A 36 -4.64 15.74 22.72
CA LYS A 36 -5.52 15.15 23.73
C LYS A 36 -6.60 14.36 23.00
N PHE A 37 -6.46 13.04 22.94
CA PHE A 37 -7.51 12.20 22.42
C PHE A 37 -8.72 12.25 23.34
N LYS A 38 -9.92 12.30 22.78
CA LYS A 38 -11.19 12.22 23.54
C LYS A 38 -11.26 10.88 24.27
N LYS A 39 -12.01 10.82 25.40
CA LYS A 39 -12.14 9.63 26.24
C LYS A 39 -12.66 8.37 25.51
N ASP A 40 -13.41 8.56 24.43
CA ASP A 40 -14.14 7.48 23.72
C ASP A 40 -13.38 6.94 22.48
N ILE A 41 -12.05 7.02 22.47
CA ILE A 41 -11.24 6.50 21.37
C ILE A 41 -10.75 5.09 21.74
N LEU A 42 -11.00 4.12 20.87
CA LEU A 42 -10.36 2.82 20.89
C LEU A 42 -8.97 2.93 20.23
N ASN A 43 -7.94 2.51 20.93
CA ASN A 43 -6.56 2.52 20.44
C ASN A 43 -6.14 1.11 20.02
N LEU A 44 -5.71 0.95 18.77
CA LEU A 44 -5.07 -0.27 18.29
C LEU A 44 -3.55 -0.08 18.27
N ILE A 45 -2.84 -0.85 19.09
CA ILE A 45 -1.38 -0.82 19.20
C ILE A 45 -0.82 -2.06 18.53
N ILE A 46 -0.21 -1.91 17.37
CA ILE A 46 0.19 -3.03 16.54
C ILE A 46 1.70 -3.02 16.31
N SER A 47 2.39 -4.07 16.74
CA SER A 47 3.77 -4.35 16.39
C SER A 47 4.05 -5.84 16.54
N LYS A 48 4.46 -6.49 15.46
CA LYS A 48 4.80 -7.92 15.45
C LYS A 48 5.82 -8.25 16.57
N SER A 49 6.98 -7.60 16.56
CA SER A 49 8.04 -7.85 17.55
C SER A 49 7.72 -7.32 18.96
N GLY A 50 6.73 -6.44 19.08
CA GLY A 50 6.41 -5.74 20.32
C GLY A 50 7.50 -4.80 20.83
N ASN A 51 8.61 -4.64 20.10
CA ASN A 51 9.79 -3.86 20.49
C ASN A 51 10.15 -2.78 19.45
N THR A 52 9.22 -2.39 18.58
CA THR A 52 9.44 -1.33 17.59
C THR A 52 9.56 0.01 18.29
N LEU A 53 10.72 0.67 18.16
CA LEU A 53 11.07 1.92 18.85
C LEU A 53 9.99 3.00 18.68
N GLU A 54 9.57 3.23 17.44
CA GLU A 54 8.59 4.27 17.12
C GLU A 54 7.20 3.96 17.69
N THR A 55 6.82 2.67 17.75
CA THR A 55 5.56 2.25 18.38
C THR A 55 5.61 2.49 19.88
N ILE A 56 6.73 2.18 20.50
CA ILE A 56 6.96 2.44 21.95
C ILE A 56 6.98 3.94 22.22
N ALA A 57 7.67 4.74 21.41
CA ALA A 57 7.72 6.18 21.57
C ALA A 57 6.32 6.81 21.43
N ASN A 58 5.57 6.46 20.37
CA ASN A 58 4.20 6.94 20.17
C ASN A 58 3.26 6.52 21.31
N LEU A 59 3.39 5.28 21.81
CA LEU A 59 2.60 4.79 22.94
C LEU A 59 2.84 5.63 24.21
N ASN A 60 4.08 5.99 24.49
CA ASN A 60 4.46 6.74 25.70
C ASN A 60 4.27 8.25 25.60
N THR A 61 4.21 8.81 24.38
CA THR A 61 3.92 10.24 24.16
C THR A 61 2.43 10.54 24.11
N GLN A 62 1.59 9.55 23.79
CA GLN A 62 0.14 9.69 23.80
C GLN A 62 -0.38 9.19 25.16
N LYS A 63 -1.20 9.99 25.85
CA LYS A 63 -1.89 9.54 27.07
C LYS A 63 -3.00 8.54 26.67
N ILE A 64 -2.61 7.29 26.45
CA ILE A 64 -3.53 6.22 26.08
C ILE A 64 -4.22 5.71 27.33
N ASN A 65 -5.55 5.59 27.28
CA ASN A 65 -6.37 5.00 28.34
C ASN A 65 -6.43 3.46 28.20
N SER A 66 -7.13 2.77 29.10
CA SER A 66 -7.33 1.32 29.06
C SER A 66 -8.21 0.83 27.91
N ASN A 67 -8.84 1.75 27.12
CA ASN A 67 -9.62 1.36 25.95
C ASN A 67 -8.68 1.11 24.76
N CYS A 68 -7.97 0.00 24.80
CA CYS A 68 -6.95 -0.38 23.82
C CYS A 68 -6.90 -1.89 23.59
N ILE A 69 -6.52 -2.25 22.36
CA ILE A 69 -6.24 -3.61 21.93
C ILE A 69 -4.81 -3.65 21.39
N PHE A 70 -4.03 -4.63 21.85
CA PHE A 70 -2.67 -4.84 21.39
C PHE A 70 -2.61 -6.02 20.42
N ILE A 71 -1.86 -5.88 19.32
CA ILE A 71 -1.55 -6.99 18.41
C ILE A 71 -0.04 -7.19 18.38
N THR A 72 0.44 -8.30 18.93
CA THR A 72 1.87 -8.63 19.01
C THR A 72 2.09 -10.14 19.08
N GLU A 73 3.31 -10.60 18.79
CA GLU A 73 3.66 -12.02 18.94
C GLU A 73 3.49 -12.52 20.38
N ASN A 74 3.17 -13.81 20.51
CA ASN A 74 3.11 -14.50 21.79
C ASN A 74 4.53 -14.80 22.32
N LYS A 75 5.29 -13.73 22.61
CA LYS A 75 6.63 -13.75 23.19
C LYS A 75 6.75 -12.67 24.25
N ASN A 76 7.67 -12.84 25.18
CA ASN A 76 7.99 -11.79 26.14
C ASN A 76 8.58 -10.57 25.41
N ASN A 77 7.80 -9.49 25.28
CA ASN A 77 8.18 -8.24 24.63
C ASN A 77 7.56 -7.04 25.36
N TYR A 78 8.02 -5.83 24.99
CA TYR A 78 7.60 -4.60 25.66
C TYR A 78 6.08 -4.36 25.56
N LEU A 79 5.49 -4.48 24.37
CA LEU A 79 4.05 -4.21 24.19
C LEU A 79 3.19 -5.19 24.99
N ARG A 80 3.58 -6.48 25.07
CA ARG A 80 2.85 -7.48 25.84
C ARG A 80 2.85 -7.14 27.32
N LYS A 81 4.01 -6.79 27.90
CA LYS A 81 4.11 -6.36 29.29
C LYS A 81 3.25 -5.14 29.62
N ILE A 82 3.22 -4.16 28.70
CA ILE A 82 2.40 -2.96 28.89
C ILE A 82 0.91 -3.30 28.80
N ALA A 83 0.51 -4.13 27.84
CA ALA A 83 -0.88 -4.56 27.68
C ALA A 83 -1.39 -5.29 28.94
N GLU A 84 -0.59 -6.20 29.48
CA GLU A 84 -0.88 -6.92 30.74
C GLU A 84 -1.00 -5.95 31.92
N LYS A 85 -0.05 -5.01 32.06
CA LYS A 85 -0.09 -3.96 33.11
C LYS A 85 -1.34 -3.08 32.99
N MET A 86 -1.76 -2.74 31.79
CA MET A 86 -2.94 -1.91 31.50
C MET A 86 -4.24 -2.71 31.52
N LYS A 87 -4.19 -4.04 31.65
CA LYS A 87 -5.31 -4.97 31.57
C LYS A 87 -6.09 -4.83 30.25
N CYS A 88 -5.35 -4.62 29.13
CA CYS A 88 -5.91 -4.50 27.80
C CYS A 88 -5.93 -5.86 27.10
N GLU A 89 -6.83 -5.99 26.11
CA GLU A 89 -6.90 -7.19 25.27
C GLU A 89 -5.63 -7.35 24.43
N ILE A 90 -5.15 -8.59 24.28
CA ILE A 90 -3.98 -8.95 23.47
C ILE A 90 -4.41 -9.96 22.43
N ILE A 91 -4.27 -9.59 21.16
CA ILE A 91 -4.47 -10.48 20.02
C ILE A 91 -3.10 -10.94 19.52
N GLU A 92 -2.95 -12.23 19.30
CA GLU A 92 -1.71 -12.82 18.87
C GLU A 92 -1.43 -12.51 17.39
N HIS A 93 -0.28 -11.89 17.11
CA HIS A 93 0.28 -11.82 15.76
C HIS A 93 1.05 -13.12 15.47
N LYS A 94 0.63 -13.86 14.45
CA LYS A 94 1.27 -15.12 14.10
C LYS A 94 2.73 -14.94 13.69
N ASN A 95 3.64 -15.70 14.31
CA ASN A 95 5.09 -15.54 14.15
C ASN A 95 5.60 -15.84 12.73
N TYR A 96 4.92 -16.70 11.98
CA TYR A 96 5.26 -17.07 10.60
C TYR A 96 4.77 -16.07 9.55
N ILE A 97 3.95 -15.07 9.93
CA ILE A 97 3.50 -14.00 9.03
C ILE A 97 4.45 -12.80 9.19
N GLY A 98 5.16 -12.43 8.13
CA GLY A 98 5.97 -11.20 8.11
C GLY A 98 5.08 -9.94 8.15
N GLY A 99 5.56 -8.85 8.79
CA GLY A 99 4.75 -7.63 8.95
C GLY A 99 4.19 -7.08 7.62
N ARG A 100 4.99 -7.03 6.56
CA ARG A 100 4.55 -6.55 5.23
C ARG A 100 3.57 -7.48 4.51
N TYR A 101 3.44 -8.74 4.99
CA TYR A 101 2.50 -9.74 4.47
C TYR A 101 1.22 -9.84 5.31
N SER A 102 1.11 -9.10 6.42
CA SER A 102 0.09 -9.33 7.44
C SER A 102 -1.24 -8.62 7.19
N VAL A 103 -1.41 -7.95 6.05
CA VAL A 103 -2.64 -7.19 5.74
C VAL A 103 -3.90 -8.05 5.74
N LEU A 104 -3.81 -9.34 5.35
CA LEU A 104 -4.95 -10.27 5.34
C LEU A 104 -5.03 -11.13 6.62
N SER A 105 -4.20 -10.85 7.63
CA SER A 105 -4.28 -11.43 8.97
C SER A 105 -5.03 -10.49 9.93
N GLU A 106 -5.03 -10.79 11.22
CA GLU A 106 -5.60 -9.96 12.29
C GLU A 106 -5.14 -8.51 12.24
N VAL A 107 -3.92 -8.25 11.75
CA VAL A 107 -3.32 -6.91 11.63
C VAL A 107 -4.10 -5.97 10.69
N GLY A 108 -4.65 -6.48 9.61
CA GLY A 108 -5.48 -5.71 8.69
C GLY A 108 -6.96 -5.99 8.84
N MET A 109 -7.34 -7.20 9.24
CA MET A 109 -8.74 -7.63 9.29
C MET A 109 -9.47 -7.12 10.53
N LEU A 110 -8.83 -7.04 11.72
CA LEU A 110 -9.45 -6.39 12.87
C LEU A 110 -9.73 -4.89 12.62
N PRO A 111 -8.78 -4.07 12.12
CA PRO A 111 -9.11 -2.72 11.68
C PRO A 111 -10.26 -2.68 10.67
N ALA A 112 -10.30 -3.59 9.68
CA ALA A 112 -11.36 -3.63 8.68
C ALA A 112 -12.74 -3.89 9.31
N GLU A 113 -12.84 -4.80 10.26
CA GLU A 113 -14.07 -5.08 11.01
C GLU A 113 -14.50 -3.86 11.83
N LEU A 114 -13.57 -3.21 12.52
CA LEU A 114 -13.85 -1.98 13.27
C LEU A 114 -14.29 -0.81 12.35
N MET A 115 -13.86 -0.79 11.10
CA MET A 115 -14.33 0.10 10.05
C MET A 115 -15.77 -0.21 9.60
N GLY A 116 -16.34 -1.36 10.01
CA GLY A 116 -17.64 -1.84 9.58
C GLY A 116 -17.62 -2.58 8.24
N LEU A 117 -16.44 -3.03 7.81
CA LEU A 117 -16.27 -3.82 6.59
C LEU A 117 -16.39 -5.31 6.90
N ASN A 118 -16.77 -6.10 5.89
CA ASN A 118 -16.85 -7.55 6.05
C ASN A 118 -15.49 -8.19 5.74
N GLU A 119 -14.76 -8.59 6.79
CA GLU A 119 -13.42 -9.16 6.71
C GLU A 119 -13.38 -10.47 5.89
N LYS A 120 -14.44 -11.29 5.90
CA LYS A 120 -14.53 -12.53 5.14
C LYS A 120 -14.48 -12.28 3.63
N LYS A 121 -15.04 -11.15 3.17
CA LYS A 121 -15.02 -10.80 1.74
C LYS A 121 -13.61 -10.52 1.22
N PHE A 122 -12.69 -10.00 2.05
CA PHE A 122 -11.30 -9.82 1.65
C PHE A 122 -10.57 -11.14 1.39
N LYS A 123 -11.05 -12.25 1.97
CA LYS A 123 -10.44 -13.58 1.89
C LYS A 123 -11.10 -14.49 0.86
N GLN A 124 -12.06 -13.97 0.09
CA GLN A 124 -12.76 -14.73 -0.96
C GLN A 124 -11.93 -14.82 -2.25
N PHE A 125 -10.73 -15.35 -2.18
CA PHE A 125 -9.82 -15.49 -3.32
C PHE A 125 -9.34 -16.93 -3.59
N ASN A 126 -9.82 -17.92 -2.84
CA ASN A 126 -9.42 -19.33 -3.05
C ASN A 126 -9.70 -19.80 -4.49
N TYR A 127 -10.77 -19.30 -5.13
CA TYR A 127 -11.08 -19.60 -6.51
C TYR A 127 -10.02 -19.12 -7.51
N LEU A 128 -9.19 -18.12 -7.14
CA LEU A 128 -8.12 -17.62 -8.00
C LEU A 128 -7.05 -18.68 -8.27
N ILE A 129 -6.78 -19.57 -7.31
CA ILE A 129 -5.79 -20.64 -7.44
C ILE A 129 -6.21 -21.63 -8.54
N ASN A 130 -7.51 -21.87 -8.70
CA ASN A 130 -8.07 -22.74 -9.72
C ASN A 130 -8.37 -22.02 -11.04
N ASN A 131 -8.18 -20.72 -11.09
CA ASN A 131 -8.44 -19.89 -12.26
C ASN A 131 -7.19 -19.83 -13.16
N LYS A 132 -7.15 -20.63 -14.22
CA LYS A 132 -6.03 -20.67 -15.18
C LYS A 132 -5.68 -19.29 -15.74
N LYS A 133 -6.68 -18.44 -16.02
CA LYS A 133 -6.45 -17.08 -16.53
C LYS A 133 -5.73 -16.20 -15.50
N PHE A 134 -6.11 -16.31 -14.22
CA PHE A 134 -5.43 -15.59 -13.13
C PHE A 134 -3.97 -16.03 -13.02
N ILE A 135 -3.72 -17.34 -12.95
CA ILE A 135 -2.38 -17.90 -12.83
C ILE A 135 -1.51 -17.51 -14.04
N ASN A 136 -2.03 -17.64 -15.27
CA ASN A 136 -1.28 -17.23 -16.46
C ASN A 136 -0.96 -15.73 -16.47
N ASN A 137 -1.91 -14.87 -16.07
CA ASN A 137 -1.66 -13.45 -15.96
C ASN A 137 -0.60 -13.14 -14.90
N LEU A 138 -0.62 -13.82 -13.75
CA LEU A 138 0.39 -13.66 -12.71
C LEU A 138 1.79 -14.05 -13.22
N ILE A 139 1.90 -15.20 -13.88
CA ILE A 139 3.16 -15.69 -14.47
C ILE A 139 3.66 -14.69 -15.52
N ASN A 140 2.82 -14.29 -16.46
CA ASN A 140 3.18 -13.33 -17.51
C ASN A 140 3.65 -11.97 -16.94
N ASN A 141 3.02 -11.49 -15.85
CA ASN A 141 3.46 -10.28 -15.17
C ASN A 141 4.84 -10.46 -14.54
N VAL A 142 5.07 -11.57 -13.84
CA VAL A 142 6.36 -11.89 -13.23
C VAL A 142 7.44 -11.98 -14.32
N GLU A 143 7.18 -12.67 -15.42
CA GLU A 143 8.11 -12.79 -16.55
C GLU A 143 8.42 -11.41 -17.17
N GLY A 144 7.41 -10.60 -17.44
CA GLY A 144 7.59 -9.25 -17.99
C GLY A 144 8.44 -8.36 -17.09
N ILE A 145 8.25 -8.44 -15.76
CA ILE A 145 9.09 -7.71 -14.80
C ILE A 145 10.54 -8.24 -14.83
N LEU A 146 10.74 -9.56 -14.85
CA LEU A 146 12.07 -10.14 -14.92
C LEU A 146 12.81 -9.75 -16.21
N GLN A 147 12.10 -9.67 -17.33
CA GLN A 147 12.67 -9.17 -18.59
C GLN A 147 13.08 -7.69 -18.48
N CYS A 148 12.29 -6.87 -17.78
CA CYS A 148 12.66 -5.47 -17.48
C CYS A 148 13.93 -5.41 -16.63
N VAL A 149 14.00 -6.20 -15.55
CA VAL A 149 15.16 -6.26 -14.65
C VAL A 149 16.42 -6.71 -15.38
N LYS A 150 16.33 -7.73 -16.24
CA LYS A 150 17.45 -8.19 -17.10
C LYS A 150 17.98 -7.09 -18.02
N LYS A 151 17.14 -6.13 -18.42
CA LYS A 151 17.48 -4.96 -19.24
C LYS A 151 17.91 -3.76 -18.39
N GLY A 152 18.24 -3.94 -17.10
CA GLY A 152 18.68 -2.87 -16.20
C GLY A 152 17.55 -1.93 -15.73
N LYS A 153 16.28 -2.28 -15.94
CA LYS A 153 15.14 -1.49 -15.46
C LYS A 153 14.74 -1.97 -14.07
N THR A 154 15.17 -1.25 -13.05
CA THR A 154 14.94 -1.63 -11.64
C THR A 154 13.93 -0.73 -10.93
N ASN A 155 13.54 0.39 -11.54
CA ASN A 155 12.51 1.27 -10.98
C ASN A 155 11.14 0.89 -11.53
N SER A 156 10.22 0.49 -10.65
CA SER A 156 8.82 0.19 -10.96
C SER A 156 7.97 1.42 -10.66
N ILE A 157 7.68 2.23 -11.68
CA ILE A 157 6.89 3.44 -11.52
C ILE A 157 5.40 3.09 -11.59
N ILE A 158 4.64 3.41 -10.54
CA ILE A 158 3.20 3.26 -10.50
C ILE A 158 2.56 4.59 -10.87
N LEU A 159 1.93 4.67 -12.03
CA LEU A 159 1.13 5.79 -12.47
C LEU A 159 -0.29 5.58 -11.93
N ASN A 160 -0.54 6.10 -10.75
CA ASN A 160 -1.80 5.91 -10.03
C ASN A 160 -2.82 6.99 -10.39
N TYR A 161 -3.89 6.63 -11.09
CA TYR A 161 -4.99 7.51 -11.49
C TYR A 161 -6.18 7.49 -10.51
N ASP A 162 -6.07 6.77 -9.38
CA ASP A 162 -7.07 6.74 -8.32
C ASP A 162 -6.46 7.19 -6.98
N GLU A 163 -6.79 8.39 -6.53
CA GLU A 163 -6.21 8.99 -5.33
C GLU A 163 -6.41 8.12 -4.08
N ASP A 164 -7.58 7.49 -3.94
CA ASP A 164 -7.89 6.61 -2.81
C ASP A 164 -6.99 5.36 -2.74
N SER A 165 -6.35 4.99 -3.85
CA SER A 165 -5.42 3.86 -3.94
C SER A 165 -3.97 4.21 -3.55
N GLN A 166 -3.66 5.46 -3.22
CA GLN A 166 -2.30 5.89 -2.91
C GLN A 166 -1.68 5.07 -1.75
N SER A 167 -2.43 4.89 -0.66
CA SER A 167 -1.96 4.12 0.50
C SER A 167 -1.78 2.63 0.18
N PHE A 168 -2.57 2.07 -0.74
CA PHE A 168 -2.37 0.72 -1.24
C PHE A 168 -1.01 0.58 -1.93
N PHE A 169 -0.59 1.56 -2.72
CA PHE A 169 0.71 1.55 -3.36
C PHE A 169 1.88 1.84 -2.42
N TYR A 170 1.69 2.55 -1.32
CA TYR A 170 2.71 2.63 -0.25
C TYR A 170 2.88 1.28 0.47
N TRP A 171 1.80 0.53 0.69
CA TRP A 171 1.90 -0.86 1.15
C TRP A 171 2.67 -1.73 0.13
N TYR A 172 2.34 -1.65 -1.16
CA TYR A 172 3.02 -2.38 -2.23
C TYR A 172 4.50 -1.99 -2.32
N GLN A 173 4.82 -0.71 -2.17
CA GLN A 173 6.20 -0.22 -2.15
C GLN A 173 7.02 -0.90 -1.06
N GLN A 174 6.51 -0.96 0.17
CA GLN A 174 7.17 -1.68 1.25
C GLN A 174 7.26 -3.17 0.93
N LEU A 175 6.16 -3.79 0.49
CA LEU A 175 6.13 -5.21 0.18
C LEU A 175 7.25 -5.60 -0.79
N VAL A 176 7.41 -4.88 -1.89
CA VAL A 176 8.37 -5.22 -2.94
C VAL A 176 9.79 -4.82 -2.54
N ALA A 177 10.01 -3.58 -2.11
CA ALA A 177 11.34 -3.07 -1.79
C ALA A 177 12.01 -3.89 -0.68
N GLU A 178 11.30 -4.13 0.41
CA GLU A 178 11.82 -4.87 1.57
C GLU A 178 11.99 -6.37 1.30
N SER A 179 11.14 -6.95 0.41
CA SER A 179 11.24 -8.36 0.06
C SER A 179 12.33 -8.66 -0.96
N LEU A 180 12.53 -7.78 -1.94
CA LEU A 180 13.40 -8.05 -3.09
C LEU A 180 14.74 -7.29 -3.06
N GLY A 181 14.84 -6.17 -2.31
CA GLY A 181 16.02 -5.32 -2.23
C GLY A 181 17.17 -5.94 -1.44
N LYS A 182 17.82 -6.97 -1.98
CA LYS A 182 18.87 -7.76 -1.30
C LYS A 182 19.95 -8.22 -2.26
N LYS A 183 21.18 -8.37 -1.76
CA LYS A 183 22.32 -8.89 -2.55
C LYS A 183 22.50 -8.13 -3.87
N SER A 184 22.43 -6.78 -3.84
CA SER A 184 22.49 -5.90 -5.01
C SER A 184 21.45 -6.19 -6.10
N LYS A 185 20.35 -6.86 -5.73
CA LYS A 185 19.19 -7.13 -6.59
C LYS A 185 17.98 -6.41 -6.02
N GLY A 186 16.94 -6.35 -6.82
CA GLY A 186 15.64 -5.87 -6.38
C GLY A 186 14.98 -4.90 -7.35
N ILE A 187 13.84 -4.43 -6.93
CA ILE A 187 12.99 -3.49 -7.68
C ILE A 187 12.56 -2.42 -6.68
N LEU A 188 12.70 -1.16 -7.06
CA LEU A 188 12.22 -0.02 -6.26
C LEU A 188 10.88 0.48 -6.83
N PRO A 189 9.75 0.20 -6.19
CA PRO A 189 8.48 0.83 -6.56
C PRO A 189 8.48 2.31 -6.18
N ILE A 190 7.99 3.14 -7.09
CA ILE A 190 7.85 4.59 -6.90
C ILE A 190 6.43 4.97 -7.28
N VAL A 191 5.72 5.65 -6.40
CA VAL A 191 4.32 6.05 -6.63
C VAL A 191 4.28 7.46 -7.21
N SER A 192 3.67 7.59 -8.40
CA SER A 192 3.32 8.86 -9.03
C SER A 192 1.81 9.04 -9.03
N GLN A 193 1.37 10.16 -8.48
CA GLN A 193 -0.06 10.48 -8.37
C GLN A 193 -0.53 11.23 -9.60
N MET A 194 -1.32 10.56 -10.42
CA MET A 194 -1.82 11.10 -11.67
C MET A 194 -3.22 11.72 -11.50
N PRO A 195 -3.56 12.76 -12.27
CA PRO A 195 -2.75 13.39 -13.32
C PRO A 195 -1.78 14.48 -12.84
N LYS A 196 -1.73 14.78 -11.53
CA LYS A 196 -0.88 15.85 -10.95
C LYS A 196 0.57 15.73 -11.43
N ASP A 197 1.12 14.53 -11.41
CA ASP A 197 2.53 14.26 -11.73
C ASP A 197 2.86 14.31 -13.23
N ASN A 198 1.86 14.54 -14.11
CA ASN A 198 2.12 14.97 -15.49
C ASN A 198 2.91 16.29 -15.53
N HIS A 199 2.74 17.15 -14.52
CA HIS A 199 3.35 18.49 -14.45
C HIS A 199 4.65 18.52 -13.62
N SER A 200 5.10 17.37 -13.10
CA SER A 200 6.32 17.29 -12.28
C SER A 200 7.35 16.31 -12.86
N VAL A 201 7.02 15.04 -12.98
CA VAL A 201 8.00 13.97 -13.29
C VAL A 201 7.83 13.33 -14.67
N MET A 202 6.75 13.62 -15.40
CA MET A 202 6.47 12.98 -16.69
C MET A 202 7.54 13.24 -17.74
N GLN A 203 8.14 14.45 -17.77
CA GLN A 203 9.26 14.75 -18.65
C GLN A 203 10.42 13.75 -18.44
N PHE A 204 10.76 13.49 -17.17
CA PHE A 204 11.82 12.52 -16.84
C PHE A 204 11.45 11.09 -17.26
N TYR A 205 10.17 10.70 -17.12
CA TYR A 205 9.71 9.36 -17.52
C TYR A 205 9.77 9.15 -19.04
N LEU A 206 9.50 10.19 -19.82
CA LEU A 206 9.48 10.13 -21.28
C LEU A 206 10.86 10.23 -21.93
N ASP A 207 11.76 11.05 -21.39
CA ASP A 207 13.04 11.39 -22.01
C ASP A 207 14.27 11.18 -21.13
N GLY A 208 14.11 10.91 -19.83
CA GLY A 208 15.19 10.61 -18.91
C GLY A 208 15.80 9.21 -19.08
N PRO A 209 16.60 8.74 -18.11
CA PRO A 209 17.23 7.43 -18.14
C PRO A 209 16.23 6.29 -18.34
N LYS A 210 16.63 5.28 -19.14
CA LYS A 210 15.74 4.17 -19.52
C LYS A 210 15.75 3.00 -18.52
N ASN A 211 15.91 3.29 -17.21
CA ASN A 211 15.95 2.32 -16.11
C ASN A 211 14.58 2.10 -15.43
N ASN A 212 13.51 2.62 -16.02
CA ASN A 212 12.15 2.53 -15.51
C ASN A 212 11.31 1.54 -16.33
N PHE A 213 10.34 0.90 -15.64
CA PHE A 213 9.16 0.28 -16.24
C PHE A 213 7.92 0.73 -15.44
N PHE A 214 6.75 0.63 -16.05
CA PHE A 214 5.59 1.36 -15.53
C PHE A 214 4.39 0.44 -15.29
N THR A 215 3.58 0.81 -14.28
CA THR A 215 2.28 0.22 -13.99
C THR A 215 1.23 1.32 -14.01
N PHE A 216 0.32 1.30 -14.96
CA PHE A 216 -0.87 2.13 -14.93
C PHE A 216 -1.90 1.47 -14.01
N PHE A 217 -2.46 2.25 -13.12
CA PHE A 217 -3.53 1.80 -12.24
C PHE A 217 -4.69 2.80 -12.28
N ASP A 218 -5.88 2.30 -12.57
CA ASP A 218 -7.08 3.09 -12.69
C ASP A 218 -8.29 2.33 -12.14
N VAL A 219 -9.26 3.07 -11.62
CA VAL A 219 -10.46 2.54 -11.00
C VAL A 219 -11.69 3.18 -11.63
N PHE A 220 -12.64 2.36 -12.04
CA PHE A 220 -13.91 2.85 -12.54
C PHE A 220 -14.74 3.46 -11.41
N ASN A 221 -14.97 4.77 -11.49
CA ASN A 221 -15.86 5.52 -10.60
C ASN A 221 -17.18 5.83 -11.34
N GLN A 222 -18.30 5.39 -10.75
CA GLN A 222 -19.61 5.63 -11.33
C GLN A 222 -20.11 7.08 -11.15
N LYS A 223 -19.65 7.77 -10.12
CA LYS A 223 -20.06 9.14 -9.79
C LYS A 223 -18.89 10.08 -10.04
N SER A 224 -19.14 11.13 -10.82
CA SER A 224 -18.16 12.16 -11.10
C SER A 224 -18.87 13.45 -11.47
N GLU A 225 -18.38 14.56 -10.98
CA GLU A 225 -18.85 15.90 -11.30
C GLU A 225 -18.63 16.18 -12.80
N LYS A 226 -19.60 16.88 -13.40
CA LYS A 226 -19.48 17.35 -14.77
C LYS A 226 -18.94 18.78 -14.79
N ILE A 227 -18.18 19.10 -15.85
CA ILE A 227 -17.67 20.45 -16.06
C ILE A 227 -18.84 21.42 -16.23
N ASP A 228 -18.87 22.47 -15.42
CA ASP A 228 -19.81 23.57 -15.57
C ASP A 228 -19.47 24.36 -16.85
N LYS A 229 -20.45 24.48 -17.72
CA LYS A 229 -20.30 25.19 -19.01
C LYS A 229 -20.34 26.71 -18.90
N SER A 230 -20.83 27.27 -17.76
CA SER A 230 -21.02 28.71 -17.57
C SER A 230 -19.72 29.51 -17.69
N ASN A 231 -18.62 28.93 -17.18
CA ASN A 231 -17.29 29.55 -17.18
C ASN A 231 -16.35 29.02 -18.26
N LEU A 232 -16.88 28.25 -19.24
CA LEU A 232 -16.04 27.57 -20.22
C LEU A 232 -15.83 28.45 -21.48
N LEU A 233 -14.57 28.83 -21.72
CA LEU A 233 -14.19 29.61 -22.89
C LEU A 233 -14.28 28.76 -24.17
N LYS A 234 -14.48 29.41 -25.34
CA LYS A 234 -14.58 28.74 -26.67
C LYS A 234 -13.37 27.85 -26.97
N SER A 235 -12.16 28.26 -26.58
CA SER A 235 -10.91 27.49 -26.76
C SER A 235 -10.93 26.14 -26.06
N HIS A 236 -11.78 25.94 -25.06
CA HIS A 236 -11.89 24.72 -24.25
C HIS A 236 -13.29 24.07 -24.41
N SER A 237 -14.01 24.37 -25.49
CA SER A 237 -15.35 23.82 -25.74
C SER A 237 -15.41 22.29 -25.77
N TYR A 238 -14.28 21.61 -26.04
CA TYR A 238 -14.15 20.15 -26.00
C TYR A 238 -14.38 19.54 -24.61
N LEU A 239 -14.31 20.35 -23.54
CA LEU A 239 -14.62 19.92 -22.15
C LEU A 239 -16.12 19.97 -21.82
N LYS A 240 -16.94 20.57 -22.70
CA LYS A 240 -18.38 20.71 -22.46
C LYS A 240 -19.03 19.34 -22.20
N ASN A 241 -19.80 19.25 -21.14
CA ASN A 241 -20.50 18.04 -20.67
C ASN A 241 -19.59 16.86 -20.29
N LYS A 242 -18.27 17.05 -20.24
CA LYS A 242 -17.35 16.03 -19.75
C LYS A 242 -17.37 15.95 -18.23
N SER A 243 -17.26 14.76 -17.70
CA SER A 243 -17.04 14.52 -16.30
C SER A 243 -15.54 14.52 -15.96
N ILE A 244 -15.19 14.72 -14.70
CA ILE A 244 -13.80 14.62 -14.23
C ILE A 244 -13.23 13.23 -14.56
N ASN A 245 -14.01 12.15 -14.37
CA ASN A 245 -13.56 10.79 -14.70
C ASN A 245 -13.27 10.60 -16.19
N GLU A 246 -14.06 11.20 -17.12
CA GLU A 246 -13.77 11.15 -18.55
C GLU A 246 -12.46 11.86 -18.88
N ILE A 247 -12.16 12.97 -18.19
CA ILE A 247 -10.90 13.71 -18.38
C ILE A 247 -9.72 12.90 -17.89
N ILE A 248 -9.80 12.31 -16.69
CA ILE A 248 -8.76 11.43 -16.12
C ILE A 248 -8.51 10.25 -17.06
N LEU A 249 -9.57 9.58 -17.51
CA LEU A 249 -9.48 8.46 -18.44
C LEU A 249 -8.82 8.87 -19.77
N ALA A 250 -9.19 10.03 -20.33
CA ALA A 250 -8.59 10.55 -21.56
C ALA A 250 -7.09 10.80 -21.40
N GLN A 251 -6.66 11.39 -20.27
CA GLN A 251 -5.24 11.61 -19.97
C GLN A 251 -4.48 10.29 -19.79
N ARG A 252 -5.06 9.29 -19.10
CA ARG A 252 -4.49 7.96 -18.99
C ARG A 252 -4.29 7.29 -20.35
N LEU A 253 -5.32 7.27 -21.18
CA LEU A 253 -5.26 6.68 -22.52
C LEU A 253 -4.26 7.40 -23.42
N ALA A 254 -4.20 8.73 -23.35
CA ALA A 254 -3.19 9.52 -24.07
C ALA A 254 -1.77 9.15 -23.63
N THR A 255 -1.53 9.03 -22.33
CA THR A 255 -0.22 8.62 -21.77
C THR A 255 0.15 7.21 -22.24
N GLU A 256 -0.76 6.23 -22.17
CA GLU A 256 -0.52 4.87 -22.68
C GLU A 256 -0.18 4.88 -24.18
N LYS A 257 -0.88 5.69 -24.99
CA LYS A 257 -0.61 5.83 -26.43
C LYS A 257 0.81 6.36 -26.69
N ILE A 258 1.24 7.37 -25.93
CA ILE A 258 2.61 7.91 -26.04
C ILE A 258 3.65 6.87 -25.60
N PHE A 259 3.41 6.14 -24.50
CA PHE A 259 4.31 5.07 -24.03
C PHE A 259 4.47 3.97 -25.08
N LYS A 260 3.37 3.53 -25.72
CA LYS A 260 3.41 2.59 -26.86
C LYS A 260 4.26 3.13 -28.01
N LYS A 261 4.02 4.39 -28.41
CA LYS A 261 4.79 5.04 -29.49
C LYS A 261 6.29 5.12 -29.19
N LYS A 262 6.64 5.43 -27.91
CA LYS A 262 8.04 5.53 -27.46
C LYS A 262 8.64 4.16 -27.07
N LYS A 263 7.91 3.05 -27.19
CA LYS A 263 8.33 1.69 -26.80
C LYS A 263 8.76 1.61 -25.33
N ILE A 264 8.14 2.38 -24.45
CA ILE A 264 8.36 2.36 -23.02
C ILE A 264 7.59 1.16 -22.44
N PRO A 265 8.24 0.25 -21.66
CA PRO A 265 7.56 -0.93 -21.12
C PRO A 265 6.59 -0.56 -20.02
N PHE A 266 5.37 -1.06 -20.12
CA PHE A 266 4.35 -0.86 -19.09
C PHE A 266 3.34 -2.02 -19.04
N ARG A 267 2.62 -2.09 -17.92
CA ARG A 267 1.43 -2.91 -17.72
C ARG A 267 0.30 -2.04 -17.20
N SER A 268 -0.95 -2.50 -17.32
CA SER A 268 -2.13 -1.75 -16.87
C SER A 268 -3.04 -2.61 -16.02
N PHE A 269 -3.49 -2.06 -14.89
CA PHE A 269 -4.54 -2.60 -14.05
C PHE A 269 -5.75 -1.69 -14.11
N PHE A 270 -6.90 -2.28 -14.37
CA PHE A 270 -8.18 -1.59 -14.37
C PHE A 270 -9.15 -2.25 -13.40
N VAL A 271 -9.52 -1.55 -12.36
CA VAL A 271 -10.43 -2.01 -11.32
C VAL A 271 -11.85 -1.59 -11.66
N LYS A 272 -12.71 -2.56 -11.94
CA LYS A 272 -14.12 -2.29 -12.31
C LYS A 272 -15.01 -1.91 -11.12
N LYS A 273 -14.68 -2.35 -9.91
CA LYS A 273 -15.50 -2.15 -8.72
C LYS A 273 -14.65 -2.06 -7.46
N LYS A 274 -14.80 -0.98 -6.70
CA LYS A 274 -14.21 -0.84 -5.37
C LYS A 274 -15.07 -1.62 -4.34
N ASN A 275 -14.54 -2.71 -3.83
CA ASN A 275 -15.14 -3.46 -2.72
C ASN A 275 -14.07 -4.29 -2.00
N GLU A 276 -14.46 -4.96 -0.92
CA GLU A 276 -13.59 -5.77 -0.07
C GLU A 276 -12.96 -6.92 -0.86
N GLN A 277 -13.74 -7.61 -1.70
CA GLN A 277 -13.27 -8.74 -2.50
C GLN A 277 -12.18 -8.30 -3.48
N THR A 278 -12.43 -7.27 -4.28
CA THR A 278 -11.45 -6.76 -5.25
C THR A 278 -10.16 -6.32 -4.56
N LEU A 279 -10.26 -5.65 -3.41
CA LEU A 279 -9.07 -5.24 -2.66
C LEU A 279 -8.31 -6.45 -2.10
N GLY A 280 -9.03 -7.46 -1.60
CA GLY A 280 -8.43 -8.74 -1.17
C GLY A 280 -7.71 -9.47 -2.30
N GLU A 281 -8.30 -9.50 -3.50
CA GLU A 281 -7.69 -10.07 -4.71
C GLU A 281 -6.43 -9.31 -5.14
N LEU A 282 -6.43 -7.98 -5.06
CA LEU A 282 -5.26 -7.15 -5.34
C LEU A 282 -4.13 -7.42 -4.32
N PHE A 283 -4.44 -7.49 -3.02
CA PHE A 283 -3.46 -7.87 -2.01
C PHE A 283 -2.87 -9.26 -2.30
N CYS A 284 -3.72 -10.24 -2.59
CA CYS A 284 -3.29 -11.59 -2.92
C CYS A 284 -2.39 -11.61 -4.17
N PHE A 285 -2.80 -10.94 -5.26
CA PHE A 285 -2.01 -10.86 -6.50
C PHE A 285 -0.61 -10.31 -6.25
N PHE A 286 -0.49 -9.15 -5.59
CA PHE A 286 0.81 -8.52 -5.39
C PHE A 286 1.69 -9.24 -4.37
N ILE A 287 1.10 -9.92 -3.38
CA ILE A 287 1.84 -10.82 -2.48
C ILE A 287 2.44 -11.98 -3.28
N LEU A 288 1.65 -12.67 -4.10
CA LEU A 288 2.10 -13.78 -4.92
C LEU A 288 3.14 -13.34 -5.95
N GLU A 289 2.92 -12.23 -6.64
CA GLU A 289 3.89 -11.63 -7.58
C GLU A 289 5.23 -11.39 -6.89
N THR A 290 5.22 -10.80 -5.70
CA THR A 290 6.44 -10.51 -4.94
C THR A 290 7.18 -11.78 -4.51
N ILE A 291 6.46 -12.81 -4.05
CA ILE A 291 7.04 -14.09 -3.67
C ILE A 291 7.68 -14.79 -4.88
N LEU A 292 6.99 -14.83 -6.02
CA LEU A 292 7.49 -15.44 -7.26
C LEU A 292 8.71 -14.69 -7.78
N LEU A 293 8.70 -13.35 -7.78
CA LEU A 293 9.87 -12.54 -8.12
C LEU A 293 11.06 -12.83 -7.20
N GLY A 294 10.83 -12.94 -5.89
CA GLY A 294 11.88 -13.30 -4.93
C GLY A 294 12.52 -14.64 -5.24
N ARG A 295 11.72 -15.65 -5.56
CA ARG A 295 12.20 -16.98 -5.98
C ARG A 295 13.01 -16.89 -7.27
N ALA A 296 12.48 -16.21 -8.30
CA ALA A 296 13.17 -16.06 -9.59
C ALA A 296 14.49 -15.27 -9.48
N LEU A 297 14.55 -14.25 -8.63
CA LEU A 297 15.76 -13.47 -8.34
C LEU A 297 16.72 -14.18 -7.38
N LYS A 298 16.35 -15.35 -6.84
CA LYS A 298 17.14 -16.11 -5.85
C LYS A 298 17.44 -15.29 -4.59
N VAL A 299 16.46 -14.55 -4.10
CA VAL A 299 16.49 -13.85 -2.81
C VAL A 299 15.39 -14.37 -1.91
N ASN A 300 15.61 -14.40 -0.59
CA ASN A 300 14.55 -14.75 0.36
C ASN A 300 13.58 -13.58 0.50
N PRO A 301 12.29 -13.69 0.10
CA PRO A 301 11.37 -12.57 0.19
C PRO A 301 10.84 -12.33 1.61
N PHE A 302 11.17 -13.18 2.59
CA PHE A 302 10.57 -13.14 3.94
C PHE A 302 11.44 -12.50 5.01
N ASP A 303 12.73 -12.28 4.77
CA ASP A 303 13.66 -11.63 5.70
C ASP A 303 13.99 -10.18 5.30
N GLN A 304 14.67 -9.42 6.17
CA GLN A 304 15.12 -8.04 5.96
C GLN A 304 16.36 -7.72 6.82
N PRO A 305 17.51 -8.36 6.57
CA PRO A 305 18.68 -8.27 7.47
C PRO A 305 19.25 -6.85 7.60
N SER A 306 19.24 -6.03 6.54
CA SER A 306 19.87 -4.70 6.54
C SER A 306 19.18 -3.70 7.47
N VAL A 307 17.89 -3.82 7.69
CA VAL A 307 17.12 -2.89 8.56
C VAL A 307 17.52 -3.04 10.03
N GLU A 308 17.98 -4.21 10.46
CA GLU A 308 18.42 -4.47 11.84
C GLU A 308 19.69 -3.69 12.20
N LEU A 309 20.55 -3.36 11.23
CA LEU A 309 21.76 -2.56 11.44
C LEU A 309 21.40 -1.17 11.95
N ILE A 310 20.45 -0.51 11.29
CA ILE A 310 20.00 0.85 11.69
C ILE A 310 19.42 0.83 13.12
N LYS A 311 18.61 -0.17 13.46
CA LYS A 311 18.04 -0.29 14.80
C LYS A 311 19.12 -0.41 15.89
N LYS A 312 20.17 -1.21 15.63
CA LYS A 312 21.30 -1.38 16.55
C LYS A 312 22.06 -0.06 16.76
N GLU A 313 22.37 0.65 15.67
CA GLU A 313 23.09 1.93 15.77
C GLU A 313 22.24 3.01 16.44
N THR A 314 20.95 3.10 16.10
CA THR A 314 20.02 4.04 16.77
C THR A 314 20.03 3.82 18.30
N LYS A 315 19.98 2.57 18.74
CA LYS A 315 20.03 2.26 20.18
C LYS A 315 21.32 2.74 20.83
N LYS A 316 22.48 2.55 20.16
CA LYS A 316 23.78 3.02 20.69
C LYS A 316 23.85 4.54 20.83
N ILE A 317 23.27 5.27 19.86
CA ILE A 317 23.26 6.75 19.88
C ILE A 317 22.35 7.31 20.97
N LEU A 318 21.31 6.57 21.36
CA LEU A 318 20.37 6.96 22.41
C LEU A 318 20.82 6.62 23.84
N ILE A 319 21.87 5.82 23.99
CA ILE A 319 22.53 5.49 25.27
C ILE A 319 23.73 6.39 25.50
#